data_11b63e513e5c0664e928054c4775d4c8
#
_entry.id   11b63e513e5c0664e928054c4775d4c8
#
_cell.length_a   1.000
_cell.length_b   1.000
_cell.length_c   1.000
_cell.angle_alpha   90.00
_cell.angle_beta   90.00
_cell.angle_gamma   90.00
#
_symmetry.space_group_name_H-M   'P 1'
#
loop_
_entity.id
_entity.type
_entity.pdbx_description
1 polymer ?
#
loop_
_entity_poly.entity_id
_entity_poly.type
_entity_poly.pdbx_seq_one_letter_code
_entity_poly.pdbx_strand_id
1 'polypeptide(L)'
;MNAMDLSSYLRIQAHANALSNQRLGQALLALDADAWQAPRTSFFPSLARTLNHILAVDHYYIGALHGEAGLREAYAAFQPCASADAWLQRQRASDLRLVAFCAQCDPEAWVEMPRADHVQRDRAGHVLAHLFNHQTHHRGQVHAMLAGTAVAPPQLDEFMMPSEAHLRGPDMQAFGWDEAQVYG
;
A
#
# COMPACT_ATOMS: atom_id res chain seq x y z
N MET A 1 -25.50 2.96 -15.44
CA MET A 1 -24.39 2.50 -14.56
C MET A 1 -23.98 1.13 -15.05
N ASN A 2 -22.77 0.97 -15.54
CA ASN A 2 -22.22 -0.35 -15.84
C ASN A 2 -22.11 -1.13 -14.51
N ALA A 3 -22.33 -2.45 -14.56
CA ALA A 3 -22.07 -3.30 -13.40
C ALA A 3 -20.56 -3.20 -13.05
N MET A 4 -20.25 -3.14 -11.76
CA MET A 4 -18.87 -3.17 -11.29
C MET A 4 -18.29 -4.54 -11.60
N ASP A 5 -17.28 -4.59 -12.46
CA ASP A 5 -16.51 -5.80 -12.76
C ASP A 5 -15.27 -5.91 -11.85
N LEU A 6 -14.56 -7.03 -11.97
CA LEU A 6 -13.38 -7.28 -11.15
C LEU A 6 -12.26 -6.23 -11.41
N SER A 7 -12.07 -5.81 -12.65
CA SER A 7 -11.04 -4.81 -12.99
C SER A 7 -11.35 -3.45 -12.37
N SER A 8 -12.60 -3.02 -12.41
CA SER A 8 -13.06 -1.80 -11.72
C SER A 8 -12.87 -1.91 -10.20
N TYR A 9 -13.20 -3.06 -9.61
CA TYR A 9 -12.96 -3.30 -8.18
C TYR A 9 -11.47 -3.20 -7.82
N LEU A 10 -10.58 -3.84 -8.59
CA LEU A 10 -9.14 -3.82 -8.34
C LEU A 10 -8.57 -2.40 -8.49
N ARG A 11 -9.05 -1.63 -9.46
CA ARG A 11 -8.68 -0.22 -9.63
C ARG A 11 -9.08 0.61 -8.39
N ILE A 12 -10.31 0.47 -7.91
CA ILE A 12 -10.79 1.16 -6.69
C ILE A 12 -9.92 0.77 -5.48
N GLN A 13 -9.61 -0.51 -5.32
CA GLN A 13 -8.77 -0.99 -4.21
C GLN A 13 -7.35 -0.41 -4.27
N ALA A 14 -6.75 -0.29 -5.45
CA ALA A 14 -5.42 0.31 -5.60
C ALA A 14 -5.42 1.79 -5.20
N HIS A 15 -6.43 2.56 -5.61
CA HIS A 15 -6.57 3.96 -5.21
C HIS A 15 -6.83 4.08 -3.70
N ALA A 16 -7.74 3.26 -3.14
CA ALA A 16 -8.02 3.24 -1.71
C ALA A 16 -6.75 2.94 -0.89
N ASN A 17 -5.93 1.99 -1.36
CA ASN A 17 -4.65 1.66 -0.76
C ASN A 17 -3.70 2.86 -0.75
N ALA A 18 -3.52 3.52 -1.89
CA ALA A 18 -2.64 4.68 -2.02
C ALA A 18 -3.08 5.86 -1.15
N LEU A 19 -4.39 6.16 -1.12
CA LEU A 19 -4.96 7.22 -0.28
C LEU A 19 -4.81 6.90 1.21
N SER A 20 -5.01 5.64 1.62
CA SER A 20 -4.80 5.20 3.00
C SER A 20 -3.33 5.34 3.41
N ASN A 21 -2.39 4.97 2.55
CA ASN A 21 -0.95 5.11 2.80
C ASN A 21 -0.56 6.60 2.87
N GLN A 22 -1.12 7.44 2.02
CA GLN A 22 -0.91 8.90 2.05
C GLN A 22 -1.38 9.51 3.38
N ARG A 23 -2.60 9.20 3.83
CA ARG A 23 -3.15 9.68 5.13
C ARG A 23 -2.28 9.25 6.29
N LEU A 24 -1.94 7.95 6.32
CA LEU A 24 -1.08 7.41 7.37
C LEU A 24 0.29 8.07 7.35
N GLY A 25 0.89 8.23 6.18
CA GLY A 25 2.19 8.89 6.01
C GLY A 25 2.17 10.33 6.50
N GLN A 26 1.14 11.10 6.16
CA GLN A 26 1.01 12.49 6.65
C GLN A 26 0.91 12.57 8.18
N ALA A 27 0.17 11.66 8.81
CA ALA A 27 0.11 11.58 10.27
C ALA A 27 1.47 11.24 10.87
N LEU A 28 2.21 10.33 10.26
CA LEU A 28 3.55 9.92 10.72
C LEU A 28 4.60 11.04 10.62
N LEU A 29 4.45 12.02 9.73
CA LEU A 29 5.36 13.18 9.64
C LEU A 29 5.28 14.08 10.87
N ALA A 30 4.22 14.00 11.66
CA ALA A 30 4.07 14.74 12.91
C ALA A 30 4.71 14.05 14.13
N LEU A 31 5.29 12.85 13.94
CA LEU A 31 5.98 12.13 15.02
C LEU A 31 7.37 12.70 15.29
N ASP A 32 7.78 12.67 16.55
CA ASP A 32 9.16 12.88 16.92
C ASP A 32 10.06 11.78 16.29
N ALA A 33 11.30 12.15 15.96
CA ALA A 33 12.23 11.25 15.28
C ALA A 33 12.44 9.92 16.01
N ASP A 34 12.51 9.95 17.35
CA ASP A 34 12.68 8.75 18.18
C ASP A 34 11.45 7.85 18.16
N ALA A 35 10.25 8.40 17.97
CA ALA A 35 9.00 7.65 17.94
C ALA A 35 8.91 6.70 16.73
N TRP A 36 9.61 7.00 15.62
CA TRP A 36 9.67 6.17 14.43
C TRP A 36 10.19 4.74 14.72
N GLN A 37 11.24 4.63 15.55
CA GLN A 37 11.86 3.35 15.89
C GLN A 37 11.50 2.85 17.29
N ALA A 38 10.78 3.62 18.08
CA ALA A 38 10.44 3.27 19.45
C ALA A 38 9.76 1.91 19.56
N PRO A 39 10.16 1.04 20.50
CA PRO A 39 9.53 -0.26 20.70
C PRO A 39 8.06 -0.15 21.06
N ARG A 40 7.21 -0.95 20.44
CA ARG A 40 5.76 -1.04 20.68
C ARG A 40 5.30 -2.49 20.63
N THR A 41 4.19 -2.78 21.29
CA THR A 41 3.55 -4.11 21.24
C THR A 41 2.92 -4.31 19.87
N SER A 42 3.56 -5.13 19.02
CA SER A 42 3.07 -5.56 17.72
C SER A 42 3.93 -6.74 17.25
N PHE A 43 3.51 -7.43 16.19
CA PHE A 43 4.32 -8.49 15.57
C PHE A 43 5.69 -7.93 15.10
N PHE A 44 5.69 -6.82 14.40
CA PHE A 44 6.89 -6.02 14.17
C PHE A 44 6.91 -4.90 15.24
N PRO A 45 7.89 -4.88 16.13
CA PRO A 45 7.80 -4.11 17.36
C PRO A 45 8.16 -2.61 17.19
N SER A 46 7.87 -2.00 16.05
CA SER A 46 7.94 -0.55 15.84
C SER A 46 7.20 -0.13 14.58
N LEU A 47 6.85 1.15 14.48
CA LEU A 47 6.30 1.75 13.27
C LEU A 47 7.25 1.55 12.09
N ALA A 48 8.53 1.86 12.27
CA ALA A 48 9.57 1.69 11.27
C ALA A 48 9.61 0.26 10.70
N ARG A 49 9.62 -0.75 11.57
CA ARG A 49 9.73 -2.16 11.13
C ARG A 49 8.50 -2.62 10.37
N THR A 50 7.30 -2.25 10.84
CA THR A 50 6.05 -2.62 10.19
C THR A 50 5.92 -1.97 8.81
N LEU A 51 6.18 -0.67 8.72
CA LEU A 51 6.05 0.08 7.47
C LEU A 51 7.12 -0.30 6.43
N ASN A 52 8.35 -0.53 6.87
CA ASN A 52 9.39 -1.06 5.97
C ASN A 52 9.10 -2.48 5.50
N HIS A 53 8.44 -3.31 6.32
CA HIS A 53 7.98 -4.63 5.89
C HIS A 53 6.90 -4.51 4.80
N ILE A 54 5.89 -3.64 4.99
CA ILE A 54 4.88 -3.36 3.96
C ILE A 54 5.57 -2.99 2.64
N LEU A 55 6.45 -2.00 2.68
CA LEU A 55 7.13 -1.48 1.48
C LEU A 55 8.00 -2.54 0.79
N ALA A 56 8.71 -3.38 1.54
CA ALA A 56 9.53 -4.46 0.98
C ALA A 56 8.65 -5.51 0.27
N VAL A 57 7.53 -5.88 0.88
CA VAL A 57 6.57 -6.83 0.31
C VAL A 57 5.89 -6.24 -0.93
N ASP A 58 5.54 -4.95 -0.90
CA ASP A 58 4.99 -4.24 -2.05
C ASP A 58 5.95 -4.25 -3.23
N HIS A 59 7.21 -3.92 -3.01
CA HIS A 59 8.22 -3.94 -4.08
C HIS A 59 8.32 -5.33 -4.73
N TYR A 60 8.27 -6.40 -3.92
CA TYR A 60 8.34 -7.76 -4.44
C TYR A 60 7.11 -8.12 -5.28
N TYR A 61 5.90 -7.95 -4.75
CA TYR A 61 4.69 -8.37 -5.45
C TYR A 61 4.32 -7.44 -6.62
N ILE A 62 4.52 -6.12 -6.48
CA ILE A 62 4.30 -5.18 -7.59
C ILE A 62 5.32 -5.45 -8.70
N GLY A 63 6.58 -5.72 -8.35
CA GLY A 63 7.58 -6.12 -9.33
C GLY A 63 7.19 -7.41 -10.07
N ALA A 64 6.66 -8.43 -9.35
CA ALA A 64 6.15 -9.65 -9.95
C ALA A 64 4.97 -9.40 -10.90
N LEU A 65 4.02 -8.55 -10.51
CA LEU A 65 2.90 -8.13 -11.35
C LEU A 65 3.37 -7.45 -12.65
N HIS A 66 4.45 -6.69 -12.59
CA HIS A 66 5.09 -6.06 -13.76
C HIS A 66 6.05 -6.99 -14.53
N GLY A 67 6.24 -8.23 -14.10
CA GLY A 67 7.13 -9.19 -14.77
C GLY A 67 8.62 -8.87 -14.62
N GLU A 68 9.01 -8.18 -13.55
CA GLU A 68 10.41 -7.80 -13.32
C GLU A 68 11.27 -9.02 -12.93
N ALA A 69 12.52 -9.01 -13.39
CA ALA A 69 13.52 -9.99 -12.99
C ALA A 69 14.24 -9.61 -11.69
N GLY A 70 14.93 -10.58 -11.05
CA GLY A 70 15.78 -10.32 -9.89
C GLY A 70 15.02 -9.98 -8.59
N LEU A 71 13.75 -10.35 -8.48
CA LEU A 71 12.88 -9.96 -7.35
C LEU A 71 13.38 -10.47 -6.00
N ARG A 72 13.94 -11.68 -5.95
CA ARG A 72 14.46 -12.24 -4.69
C ARG A 72 15.70 -11.51 -4.21
N GLU A 73 16.59 -11.23 -5.13
CA GLU A 73 17.82 -10.47 -4.88
C GLU A 73 17.50 -9.05 -4.43
N ALA A 74 16.54 -8.40 -5.11
CA ALA A 74 16.06 -7.07 -4.74
C ALA A 74 15.39 -7.06 -3.35
N TYR A 75 14.57 -8.09 -3.04
CA TYR A 75 13.96 -8.24 -1.73
C TYR A 75 14.99 -8.46 -0.62
N ALA A 76 15.98 -9.32 -0.85
CA ALA A 76 17.06 -9.58 0.10
C ALA A 76 17.98 -8.37 0.32
N ALA A 77 18.15 -7.53 -0.70
CA ALA A 77 18.93 -6.30 -0.65
C ALA A 77 18.14 -5.07 -0.20
N PHE A 78 16.86 -5.24 0.18
CA PHE A 78 16.02 -4.12 0.58
C PHE A 78 16.63 -3.30 1.72
N GLN A 79 16.76 -2.00 1.51
CA GLN A 79 17.25 -1.07 2.52
C GLN A 79 16.07 -0.37 3.20
N PRO A 80 15.89 -0.54 4.52
CA PRO A 80 14.83 0.11 5.26
C PRO A 80 14.93 1.64 5.22
N CYS A 81 13.81 2.31 5.18
CA CYS A 81 13.73 3.76 5.32
C CYS A 81 14.08 4.16 6.75
N ALA A 82 14.95 5.15 6.90
CA ALA A 82 15.39 5.64 8.19
C ALA A 82 14.38 6.59 8.88
N SER A 83 13.42 7.15 8.12
CA SER A 83 12.42 8.11 8.61
C SER A 83 11.06 7.89 7.97
N ALA A 84 10.03 8.48 8.58
CA ALA A 84 8.66 8.50 8.06
C ALA A 84 8.59 9.20 6.68
N ASP A 85 9.32 10.30 6.49
CA ASP A 85 9.37 11.03 5.21
C ASP A 85 9.96 10.15 4.09
N ALA A 86 11.11 9.53 4.33
CA ALA A 86 11.74 8.63 3.36
C ALA A 86 10.83 7.44 3.01
N TRP A 87 10.09 6.91 4.01
CA TRP A 87 9.10 5.86 3.77
C TRP A 87 7.94 6.37 2.91
N LEU A 88 7.35 7.52 3.24
CA LEU A 88 6.21 8.07 2.52
C LEU A 88 6.53 8.30 1.03
N GLN A 89 7.70 8.85 0.74
CA GLN A 89 8.14 9.07 -0.65
C GLN A 89 8.25 7.74 -1.42
N ARG A 90 8.88 6.72 -0.84
CA ARG A 90 9.04 5.41 -1.48
C ARG A 90 7.73 4.65 -1.58
N GLN A 91 6.89 4.71 -0.53
CA GLN A 91 5.56 4.08 -0.55
C GLN A 91 4.68 4.70 -1.62
N ARG A 92 4.67 6.03 -1.74
CA ARG A 92 3.94 6.74 -2.80
C ARG A 92 4.37 6.29 -4.19
N ALA A 93 5.66 6.14 -4.44
CA ALA A 93 6.16 5.64 -5.73
C ALA A 93 5.68 4.20 -6.00
N SER A 94 5.67 3.34 -4.98
CA SER A 94 5.15 1.98 -5.04
C SER A 94 3.64 1.94 -5.31
N ASP A 95 2.86 2.77 -4.61
CA ASP A 95 1.41 2.88 -4.77
C ASP A 95 1.03 3.35 -6.19
N LEU A 96 1.75 4.32 -6.75
CA LEU A 96 1.52 4.78 -8.13
C LEU A 96 1.77 3.68 -9.16
N ARG A 97 2.75 2.81 -8.95
CA ARG A 97 3.01 1.65 -9.80
C ARG A 97 1.86 0.63 -9.70
N LEU A 98 1.34 0.39 -8.49
CA LEU A 98 0.20 -0.50 -8.27
C LEU A 98 -1.07 0.05 -8.95
N VAL A 99 -1.35 1.34 -8.81
CA VAL A 99 -2.47 2.00 -9.49
C VAL A 99 -2.34 1.90 -11.00
N ALA A 100 -1.16 2.18 -11.55
CA ALA A 100 -0.90 2.06 -13.00
C ALA A 100 -1.10 0.62 -13.52
N PHE A 101 -0.69 -0.38 -12.74
CA PHE A 101 -0.95 -1.79 -13.07
C PHE A 101 -2.45 -2.09 -13.06
N CYS A 102 -3.16 -1.74 -12.00
CA CYS A 102 -4.59 -2.04 -11.86
C CYS A 102 -5.48 -1.30 -12.87
N ALA A 103 -5.01 -0.18 -13.44
CA ALA A 103 -5.74 0.55 -14.47
C ALA A 103 -5.93 -0.23 -15.79
N GLN A 104 -5.08 -1.23 -16.05
CA GLN A 104 -5.07 -1.98 -17.31
C GLN A 104 -4.83 -3.50 -17.10
N CYS A 105 -4.92 -4.00 -15.87
CA CYS A 105 -4.60 -5.40 -15.60
C CYS A 105 -5.65 -6.36 -16.18
N ASP A 106 -5.18 -7.51 -16.67
CA ASP A 106 -6.00 -8.71 -16.82
C ASP A 106 -5.90 -9.53 -15.53
N PRO A 107 -6.97 -9.62 -14.71
CA PRO A 107 -6.94 -10.38 -13.46
C PRO A 107 -6.66 -11.87 -13.65
N GLU A 108 -6.89 -12.40 -14.85
CA GLU A 108 -6.65 -13.81 -15.20
C GLU A 108 -5.23 -14.07 -15.72
N ALA A 109 -4.42 -13.03 -15.95
CA ALA A 109 -3.04 -13.21 -16.35
C ALA A 109 -2.22 -13.95 -15.28
N TRP A 110 -1.32 -14.83 -15.72
CA TRP A 110 -0.41 -15.53 -14.83
C TRP A 110 0.75 -14.63 -14.39
N VAL A 111 1.02 -14.64 -13.09
CA VAL A 111 2.14 -13.93 -12.45
C VAL A 111 3.10 -14.95 -11.88
N GLU A 112 4.38 -14.78 -12.16
CA GLU A 112 5.46 -15.62 -11.65
C GLU A 112 6.15 -14.95 -10.47
N MET A 113 6.27 -15.69 -9.38
CA MET A 113 6.85 -15.21 -8.12
C MET A 113 7.98 -16.15 -7.70
N PRO A 114 9.25 -15.79 -7.97
CA PRO A 114 10.40 -16.61 -7.57
C PRO A 114 10.46 -16.81 -6.07
N ARG A 115 10.51 -18.08 -5.62
CA ARG A 115 10.74 -18.48 -4.23
C ARG A 115 12.16 -19.04 -4.07
N ALA A 116 12.49 -19.53 -2.87
CA ALA A 116 13.86 -20.03 -2.59
C ALA A 116 14.22 -21.26 -3.44
N ASP A 117 13.26 -22.13 -3.69
CA ASP A 117 13.42 -23.47 -4.28
C ASP A 117 12.52 -23.72 -5.49
N HIS A 118 11.58 -22.83 -5.80
CA HIS A 118 10.65 -22.97 -6.92
C HIS A 118 10.17 -21.60 -7.43
N VAL A 119 9.39 -21.61 -8.50
CA VAL A 119 8.63 -20.47 -8.97
C VAL A 119 7.15 -20.73 -8.68
N GLN A 120 6.57 -19.90 -7.81
CA GLN A 120 5.12 -19.90 -7.58
C GLN A 120 4.44 -19.17 -8.74
N ARG A 121 3.28 -19.68 -9.18
CA ARG A 121 2.45 -19.06 -10.23
C ARG A 121 1.03 -18.91 -9.73
N ASP A 122 0.49 -17.71 -9.78
CA ASP A 122 -0.89 -17.40 -9.43
C ASP A 122 -1.49 -16.41 -10.43
N ARG A 123 -2.82 -16.29 -10.45
CA ARG A 123 -3.51 -15.26 -11.23
C ARG A 123 -3.25 -13.88 -10.63
N ALA A 124 -3.14 -12.85 -11.48
CA ALA A 124 -2.94 -11.47 -11.04
C ALA A 124 -4.00 -11.02 -10.03
N GLY A 125 -5.27 -11.40 -10.24
CA GLY A 125 -6.34 -11.11 -9.28
C GLY A 125 -6.10 -11.71 -7.89
N HIS A 126 -5.53 -12.93 -7.79
CA HIS A 126 -5.20 -13.56 -6.50
C HIS A 126 -4.02 -12.87 -5.82
N VAL A 127 -3.00 -12.49 -6.60
CA VAL A 127 -1.83 -11.75 -6.10
C VAL A 127 -2.26 -10.39 -5.55
N LEU A 128 -3.12 -9.67 -6.28
CA LEU A 128 -3.67 -8.38 -5.85
C LEU A 128 -4.54 -8.51 -4.59
N ALA A 129 -5.40 -9.52 -4.52
CA ALA A 129 -6.21 -9.78 -3.32
C ALA A 129 -5.33 -10.05 -2.09
N HIS A 130 -4.26 -10.85 -2.26
CA HIS A 130 -3.26 -11.06 -1.21
C HIS A 130 -2.59 -9.75 -0.80
N LEU A 131 -2.14 -8.94 -1.76
CA LEU A 131 -1.42 -7.70 -1.51
C LEU A 131 -2.29 -6.68 -0.75
N PHE A 132 -3.55 -6.47 -1.16
CA PHE A 132 -4.47 -5.58 -0.46
C PHE A 132 -4.78 -6.05 0.97
N ASN A 133 -4.95 -7.36 1.16
CA ASN A 133 -5.15 -7.92 2.49
C ASN A 133 -3.92 -7.72 3.39
N HIS A 134 -2.71 -7.97 2.87
CA HIS A 134 -1.45 -7.75 3.56
C HIS A 134 -1.28 -6.28 3.98
N GLN A 135 -1.51 -5.36 3.07
CA GLN A 135 -1.47 -3.92 3.33
C GLN A 135 -2.45 -3.52 4.44
N THR A 136 -3.71 -3.93 4.33
CA THR A 136 -4.76 -3.60 5.30
C THR A 136 -4.42 -4.16 6.69
N HIS A 137 -3.95 -5.42 6.75
CA HIS A 137 -3.54 -6.06 8.01
C HIS A 137 -2.43 -5.27 8.72
N HIS A 138 -1.36 -4.96 8.02
CA HIS A 138 -0.23 -4.26 8.62
C HIS A 138 -0.47 -2.78 8.87
N ARG A 139 -1.29 -2.10 8.02
CA ARG A 139 -1.74 -0.73 8.33
C ARG A 139 -2.57 -0.68 9.61
N GLY A 140 -3.42 -1.67 9.86
CA GLY A 140 -4.15 -1.79 11.13
C GLY A 140 -3.21 -1.89 12.34
N GLN A 141 -2.09 -2.62 12.21
CA GLN A 141 -1.07 -2.68 13.26
C GLN A 141 -0.38 -1.32 13.48
N VAL A 142 -0.01 -0.63 12.40
CA VAL A 142 0.57 0.73 12.47
C VAL A 142 -0.42 1.70 13.10
N HIS A 143 -1.67 1.66 12.71
CA HIS A 143 -2.75 2.51 13.24
C HIS A 143 -2.91 2.29 14.76
N ALA A 144 -2.92 1.04 15.22
CA ALA A 144 -2.98 0.71 16.63
C ALA A 144 -1.75 1.20 17.42
N MET A 145 -0.54 1.05 16.84
CA MET A 145 0.68 1.58 17.44
C MET A 145 0.70 3.10 17.51
N LEU A 146 0.15 3.78 16.49
CA LEU A 146 0.07 5.24 16.43
C LEU A 146 -0.87 5.78 17.51
N ALA A 147 -1.95 5.08 17.85
CA ALA A 147 -2.87 5.44 18.93
C ALA A 147 -2.17 5.55 20.32
N GLY A 148 -1.03 4.89 20.48
CA GLY A 148 -0.19 4.99 21.67
C GLY A 148 0.83 6.13 21.65
N THR A 149 0.69 7.10 20.74
CA THR A 149 1.59 8.26 20.58
C THR A 149 0.83 9.58 20.81
N ALA A 150 1.53 10.71 20.71
CA ALA A 150 0.89 12.03 20.71
C ALA A 150 0.16 12.37 19.40
N VAL A 151 0.34 11.55 18.34
CA VAL A 151 -0.26 11.76 17.01
C VAL A 151 -1.53 10.92 16.90
N ALA A 152 -2.65 11.57 16.63
CA ALA A 152 -3.92 10.88 16.42
C ALA A 152 -3.86 10.02 15.14
N PRO A 153 -4.30 8.74 15.19
CA PRO A 153 -4.44 7.92 14.00
C PRO A 153 -5.44 8.55 13.01
N PRO A 154 -5.14 8.55 11.70
CA PRO A 154 -6.05 9.10 10.70
C PRO A 154 -7.21 8.15 10.41
N GLN A 155 -8.33 8.68 9.89
CA GLN A 155 -9.44 7.86 9.38
C GLN A 155 -9.00 7.09 8.12
N LEU A 156 -9.13 5.74 8.13
CA LEU A 156 -8.64 4.86 7.04
C LEU A 156 -9.72 3.93 6.44
N ASP A 157 -10.95 3.93 6.96
CA ASP A 157 -12.01 2.98 6.59
C ASP A 157 -13.30 3.66 6.05
N GLU A 158 -13.55 4.90 6.36
CA GLU A 158 -14.75 5.62 5.94
C GLU A 158 -14.39 6.84 5.06
N PHE A 159 -14.06 6.63 3.78
CA PHE A 159 -13.78 7.71 2.83
C PHE A 159 -13.80 7.27 1.37
N MET A 160 -14.08 6.00 1.08
CA MET A 160 -13.97 5.46 -0.28
C MET A 160 -15.30 5.29 -1.02
N MET A 161 -16.44 5.31 -0.35
CA MET A 161 -17.72 5.27 -1.06
C MET A 161 -17.91 6.53 -1.92
N PRO A 162 -18.57 6.46 -3.10
CA PRO A 162 -18.84 7.65 -3.93
C PRO A 162 -19.54 8.78 -3.15
N SER A 163 -20.42 8.45 -2.21
CA SER A 163 -21.09 9.41 -1.32
C SER A 163 -20.14 10.14 -0.36
N GLU A 164 -18.95 9.60 -0.14
CA GLU A 164 -17.91 10.12 0.75
C GLU A 164 -16.83 10.93 0.03
N ALA A 165 -17.01 11.27 -1.25
CA ALA A 165 -16.03 12.02 -2.05
C ALA A 165 -15.51 13.29 -1.36
N HIS A 166 -16.38 13.96 -0.59
CA HIS A 166 -16.02 15.15 0.17
C HIS A 166 -15.00 14.91 1.29
N LEU A 167 -14.81 13.65 1.74
CA LEU A 167 -13.86 13.28 2.81
C LEU A 167 -12.44 13.01 2.28
N ARG A 168 -12.24 12.85 0.95
CA ARG A 168 -10.94 12.51 0.34
C ARG A 168 -10.36 13.58 -0.57
N GLY A 169 -11.03 14.73 -0.68
CA GLY A 169 -10.59 15.81 -1.57
C GLY A 169 -9.10 16.20 -1.45
N PRO A 170 -8.59 16.48 -0.23
CA PRO A 170 -7.17 16.81 -0.04
C PRO A 170 -6.22 15.68 -0.46
N ASP A 171 -6.57 14.42 -0.19
CA ASP A 171 -5.75 13.27 -0.56
C ASP A 171 -5.72 13.09 -2.07
N MET A 172 -6.88 13.20 -2.75
CA MET A 172 -7.00 13.15 -4.20
C MET A 172 -6.17 14.27 -4.86
N GLN A 173 -6.26 15.49 -4.32
CA GLN A 173 -5.47 16.63 -4.80
C GLN A 173 -3.96 16.38 -4.67
N ALA A 174 -3.51 15.75 -3.60
CA ALA A 174 -2.10 15.42 -3.41
C ALA A 174 -1.55 14.51 -4.52
N PHE A 175 -2.38 13.66 -5.11
CA PHE A 175 -2.04 12.80 -6.25
C PHE A 175 -2.36 13.44 -7.61
N GLY A 176 -3.11 14.53 -7.67
CA GLY A 176 -3.64 15.11 -8.90
C GLY A 176 -4.74 14.23 -9.54
N TRP A 177 -5.46 13.47 -8.73
CA TRP A 177 -6.52 12.56 -9.19
C TRP A 177 -7.91 13.22 -9.11
N ASP A 178 -8.80 12.71 -9.94
CA ASP A 178 -10.23 13.01 -9.91
C ASP A 178 -11.08 11.74 -9.69
N GLU A 179 -12.37 11.91 -9.44
CA GLU A 179 -13.29 10.79 -9.16
C GLU A 179 -13.46 9.87 -10.38
N ALA A 180 -13.29 10.37 -11.61
CA ALA A 180 -13.40 9.55 -12.81
C ALA A 180 -12.23 8.57 -12.95
N GLN A 181 -11.04 8.93 -12.48
CA GLN A 181 -9.89 8.03 -12.46
C GLN A 181 -10.10 6.85 -11.49
N VAL A 182 -10.85 7.08 -10.42
CA VAL A 182 -11.13 6.04 -9.40
C VAL A 182 -12.32 5.17 -9.80
N TYR A 183 -13.43 5.79 -10.22
CA TYR A 183 -14.73 5.12 -10.40
C TYR A 183 -15.22 5.06 -11.85
N GLY A 184 -14.51 5.72 -12.79
CA GLY A 184 -14.88 5.79 -14.22
C GLY A 184 -14.68 4.50 -15.03
#